data_e3d0e3519a6ac0968b2d3e64513c4394
#
_entry.id   e3d0e3519a6ac0968b2d3e64513c4394
#
_cell.length_a   1.000
_cell.length_b   1.000
_cell.length_c   1.000
_cell.angle_alpha   90.00
_cell.angle_beta   90.00
_cell.angle_gamma   90.00
#
_symmetry.space_group_name_H-M   'P 1'
#
loop_
_entity.id
_entity.type
_entity.pdbx_description
1 polymer ?
#
loop_
_entity_poly.entity_id
_entity_poly.type
_entity_poly.pdbx_seq_one_letter_code
_entity_poly.pdbx_strand_id
1 'polypeptide(L)'
;MEETPGRTPELSLEDTFLRAVAGLPEEDVRAEVVAEALGYLQQGFDAHYAGVGTTDEDVLVGDNAYALAVETIARLDEPRFVAVASRMIRDGAGRIAAGGVVSLQTWTPHLAGLLDIISEEGEERSEARIRAAAAGRSG
;
A
#
# COMPACT_ATOMS: atom_id res chain seq x y z
N MET A 1 -19.08 -17.10 12.47
CA MET A 1 -18.88 -16.45 11.63
C MET A 1 -18.39 -17.02 10.48
N GLU A 2 -18.57 -16.69 9.50
CA GLU A 2 -18.10 -17.16 8.51
C GLU A 2 -17.43 -16.35 7.66
N GLU A 3 -16.45 -16.74 7.07
CA GLU A 3 -15.72 -16.01 6.21
C GLU A 3 -16.33 -16.02 4.90
N THR A 4 -16.14 -15.02 4.13
CA THR A 4 -16.57 -14.93 2.76
C THR A 4 -15.84 -15.98 1.97
N PRO A 5 -16.55 -16.83 1.29
CA PRO A 5 -15.88 -17.89 0.52
C PRO A 5 -14.92 -17.29 -0.51
N GLY A 6 -13.80 -17.89 -0.63
CA GLY A 6 -12.80 -17.47 -1.57
C GLY A 6 -11.96 -16.30 -1.13
N ARG A 7 -12.26 -15.76 0.09
CA ARG A 7 -11.52 -14.66 0.53
C ARG A 7 -10.52 -15.10 1.53
N THR A 8 -9.27 -14.91 1.26
CA THR A 8 -8.20 -15.23 2.18
C THR A 8 -7.82 -13.97 2.90
N PRO A 9 -7.73 -14.01 4.22
CA PRO A 9 -7.31 -12.82 4.94
C PRO A 9 -5.92 -12.42 4.52
N GLU A 10 -5.78 -11.19 4.13
CA GLU A 10 -4.50 -10.65 3.78
C GLU A 10 -4.21 -9.47 4.67
N LEU A 11 -2.95 -9.27 4.95
CA LEU A 11 -2.58 -8.07 5.66
C LEU A 11 -2.85 -6.86 4.78
N SER A 12 -3.19 -5.76 5.40
CA SER A 12 -3.35 -4.51 4.68
C SER A 12 -2.00 -4.02 4.20
N LEU A 13 -2.00 -3.05 3.32
CA LEU A 13 -0.76 -2.43 2.86
C LEU A 13 0.02 -1.85 4.04
N GLU A 14 -0.70 -1.18 4.92
CA GLU A 14 -0.09 -0.55 6.08
C GLU A 14 0.56 -1.59 6.98
N ASP A 15 -0.16 -2.64 7.32
CA ASP A 15 0.36 -3.66 8.23
C ASP A 15 1.52 -4.42 7.61
N THR A 16 1.44 -4.72 6.32
CA THR A 16 2.52 -5.41 5.64
C THR A 16 3.79 -4.58 5.69
N PHE A 17 3.65 -3.29 5.41
CA PHE A 17 4.81 -2.40 5.41
C PHE A 17 5.41 -2.28 6.80
N LEU A 18 4.57 -2.12 7.82
CA LEU A 18 5.07 -2.00 9.18
C LEU A 18 5.77 -3.27 9.65
N ARG A 19 5.27 -4.43 9.25
CA ARG A 19 5.95 -5.67 9.57
C ARG A 19 7.31 -5.74 8.92
N ALA A 20 7.41 -5.32 7.67
CA ALA A 20 8.69 -5.34 6.98
C ALA A 20 9.67 -4.39 7.63
N VAL A 21 9.18 -3.22 8.04
CA VAL A 21 10.03 -2.22 8.68
C VAL A 21 10.53 -2.71 10.03
N ALA A 22 9.71 -3.46 10.74
CA ALA A 22 10.10 -3.97 12.05
C ALA A 22 11.34 -4.86 11.97
N GLY A 23 11.64 -5.40 10.80
CA GLY A 23 12.83 -6.21 10.62
C GLY A 23 14.09 -5.43 10.35
N LEU A 24 14.00 -4.11 10.20
CA LEU A 24 15.16 -3.30 9.93
C LEU A 24 15.98 -3.08 11.20
N PRO A 25 17.29 -2.92 11.05
CA PRO A 25 18.14 -2.75 12.23
C PRO A 25 17.93 -1.45 12.98
N GLU A 26 17.43 -0.42 12.30
CA GLU A 26 17.23 0.87 12.95
C GLU A 26 15.84 1.36 12.71
N GLU A 27 15.30 2.09 13.66
CA GLU A 27 14.00 2.69 13.51
C GLU A 27 14.10 3.94 12.69
N ASP A 28 13.04 4.22 11.92
CA ASP A 28 13.01 5.40 11.07
C ASP A 28 11.60 5.96 11.15
N VAL A 29 11.47 7.18 11.65
CA VAL A 29 10.15 7.79 11.82
C VAL A 29 9.41 7.95 10.50
N ARG A 30 10.15 7.99 9.38
CA ARG A 30 9.48 8.11 8.09
C ARG A 30 8.58 6.91 7.82
N ALA A 31 8.94 5.76 8.38
CA ALA A 31 8.17 4.55 8.15
C ALA A 31 6.73 4.69 8.63
N GLU A 32 6.52 5.38 9.74
CA GLU A 32 5.17 5.57 10.25
C GLU A 32 4.34 6.45 9.34
N VAL A 33 4.96 7.48 8.79
CA VAL A 33 4.26 8.37 7.87
C VAL A 33 3.91 7.63 6.58
N VAL A 34 4.86 6.83 6.07
CA VAL A 34 4.59 6.04 4.88
C VAL A 34 3.46 5.05 5.14
N ALA A 35 3.47 4.42 6.31
CA ALA A 35 2.41 3.47 6.65
C ALA A 35 1.06 4.15 6.71
N GLU A 36 1.00 5.35 7.27
CA GLU A 36 -0.25 6.10 7.33
C GLU A 36 -0.75 6.40 5.92
N ALA A 37 0.14 6.82 5.04
CA ALA A 37 -0.23 7.08 3.65
C ALA A 37 -0.75 5.81 2.98
N LEU A 38 -0.12 4.67 3.26
CA LEU A 38 -0.57 3.41 2.70
C LEU A 38 -1.98 3.05 3.18
N GLY A 39 -2.30 3.41 4.42
CA GLY A 39 -3.64 3.21 4.93
C GLY A 39 -4.67 3.99 4.14
N TYR A 40 -4.36 5.22 3.79
CA TYR A 40 -5.25 6.02 2.95
C TYR A 40 -5.36 5.44 1.54
N LEU A 41 -4.24 4.96 0.97
CA LEU A 41 -4.31 4.33 -0.35
C LEU A 41 -5.21 3.11 -0.33
N GLN A 42 -5.11 2.32 0.74
CA GLN A 42 -5.96 1.15 0.89
C GLN A 42 -7.43 1.55 0.90
N GLN A 43 -7.76 2.60 1.64
CA GLN A 43 -9.14 3.08 1.68
C GLN A 43 -9.62 3.49 0.30
N GLY A 44 -8.75 4.17 -0.46
CA GLY A 44 -9.11 4.60 -1.80
C GLY A 44 -9.35 3.43 -2.73
N PHE A 45 -8.47 2.44 -2.69
CA PHE A 45 -8.64 1.27 -3.54
C PHE A 45 -9.89 0.49 -3.15
N ASP A 46 -10.13 0.34 -1.85
CA ASP A 46 -11.31 -0.39 -1.40
C ASP A 46 -12.60 0.30 -1.81
N ALA A 47 -12.63 1.63 -1.72
CA ALA A 47 -13.81 2.38 -2.11
C ALA A 47 -14.11 2.23 -3.59
N HIS A 48 -13.06 2.28 -4.42
CA HIS A 48 -13.25 2.14 -5.86
C HIS A 48 -13.54 0.69 -6.24
N TYR A 49 -12.97 -0.24 -5.50
CA TYR A 49 -13.12 -1.66 -5.81
C TYR A 49 -14.48 -2.19 -5.40
N ALA A 50 -15.20 -1.44 -4.57
CA ALA A 50 -16.53 -1.84 -4.20
C ALA A 50 -17.39 -2.06 -5.45
N GLY A 51 -16.93 -1.50 -6.52
CA GLY A 51 -17.27 -2.05 -7.76
C GLY A 51 -18.50 -1.65 -8.42
N VAL A 52 -19.14 -2.63 -8.98
CA VAL A 52 -20.31 -2.44 -9.76
C VAL A 52 -21.35 -1.77 -8.91
N GLY A 53 -21.89 -0.68 -9.38
CA GLY A 53 -22.87 0.03 -8.60
C GLY A 53 -22.28 1.06 -7.66
N THR A 54 -20.98 1.31 -7.80
CA THR A 54 -20.33 2.35 -7.02
C THR A 54 -21.04 3.68 -7.23
N THR A 55 -21.38 4.35 -6.15
CA THR A 55 -22.08 5.62 -6.22
C THR A 55 -21.09 6.74 -6.41
N ASP A 56 -21.61 7.92 -6.77
CA ASP A 56 -20.76 9.09 -6.86
C ASP A 56 -20.10 9.39 -5.53
N GLU A 57 -20.81 9.11 -4.45
CA GLU A 57 -20.26 9.33 -3.13
C GLU A 57 -19.07 8.43 -2.87
N ASP A 58 -19.15 7.17 -3.29
CA ASP A 58 -18.04 6.23 -3.12
C ASP A 58 -16.83 6.69 -3.91
N VAL A 59 -17.04 7.22 -5.11
CA VAL A 59 -15.94 7.72 -5.91
C VAL A 59 -15.28 8.89 -5.21
N LEU A 60 -16.07 9.80 -4.63
CA LEU A 60 -15.51 10.93 -3.93
C LEU A 60 -14.73 10.51 -2.70
N VAL A 61 -15.21 9.50 -1.98
CA VAL A 61 -14.50 8.99 -0.81
C VAL A 61 -13.16 8.43 -1.24
N GLY A 62 -13.15 7.67 -2.33
CA GLY A 62 -11.91 7.10 -2.83
C GLY A 62 -10.91 8.15 -3.28
N ASP A 63 -11.40 9.14 -4.03
CA ASP A 63 -10.54 10.20 -4.52
C ASP A 63 -9.97 11.02 -3.37
N ASN A 64 -10.79 11.27 -2.36
CA ASN A 64 -10.34 12.02 -1.20
C ASN A 64 -9.27 11.23 -0.45
N ALA A 65 -9.42 9.92 -0.35
CA ALA A 65 -8.43 9.09 0.32
C ALA A 65 -7.10 9.12 -0.42
N TYR A 66 -7.12 9.09 -1.76
CA TYR A 66 -5.90 9.20 -2.53
C TYR A 66 -5.22 10.54 -2.29
N ALA A 67 -6.00 11.62 -2.24
CA ALA A 67 -5.44 12.93 -1.99
C ALA A 67 -4.80 13.00 -0.61
N LEU A 68 -5.44 12.39 0.38
CA LEU A 68 -4.88 12.36 1.72
C LEU A 68 -3.59 11.55 1.76
N ALA A 69 -3.52 10.47 1.00
CA ALA A 69 -2.32 9.67 0.95
C ALA A 69 -1.14 10.47 0.40
N VAL A 70 -1.37 11.19 -0.70
CA VAL A 70 -0.30 11.98 -1.31
C VAL A 70 0.10 13.12 -0.38
N GLU A 71 -0.89 13.77 0.24
CA GLU A 71 -0.62 14.86 1.14
C GLU A 71 0.20 14.39 2.34
N THR A 72 -0.14 13.23 2.87
CA THR A 72 0.55 12.67 4.02
C THR A 72 2.00 12.36 3.68
N ILE A 73 2.22 11.68 2.56
CA ILE A 73 3.56 11.26 2.21
C ILE A 73 4.42 12.45 1.76
N ALA A 74 3.78 13.50 1.27
CA ALA A 74 4.51 14.70 0.85
C ALA A 74 5.14 15.42 2.04
N ARG A 75 4.65 15.16 3.24
CA ARG A 75 5.23 15.77 4.45
C ARG A 75 6.68 15.35 4.66
N LEU A 76 7.06 14.23 4.07
CA LEU A 76 8.42 13.74 4.25
C LEU A 76 9.44 14.50 3.40
N ASP A 77 8.95 15.33 2.49
CA ASP A 77 9.83 16.16 1.68
C ASP A 77 10.87 15.33 0.92
N GLU A 78 10.45 14.15 0.47
CA GLU A 78 11.30 13.28 -0.33
C GLU A 78 10.50 12.87 -1.56
N PRO A 79 10.81 13.46 -2.72
CA PRO A 79 9.99 13.20 -3.93
C PRO A 79 9.88 11.74 -4.34
N ARG A 80 10.85 10.90 -3.96
CA ARG A 80 10.79 9.50 -4.34
C ARG A 80 9.60 8.79 -3.72
N PHE A 81 9.21 9.18 -2.50
CA PHE A 81 8.04 8.59 -1.87
C PHE A 81 6.79 8.97 -2.65
N VAL A 82 6.67 10.24 -3.01
CA VAL A 82 5.51 10.72 -3.74
C VAL A 82 5.41 10.02 -5.09
N ALA A 83 6.55 9.82 -5.74
CA ALA A 83 6.56 9.16 -7.04
C ALA A 83 6.03 7.73 -6.94
N VAL A 84 6.42 7.00 -5.89
CA VAL A 84 5.91 5.63 -5.73
C VAL A 84 4.41 5.64 -5.44
N ALA A 85 3.96 6.53 -4.54
CA ALA A 85 2.55 6.60 -4.21
C ALA A 85 1.72 6.93 -5.44
N SER A 86 2.21 7.85 -6.28
CA SER A 86 1.50 8.21 -7.51
C SER A 86 1.40 7.05 -8.46
N ARG A 87 2.47 6.26 -8.57
CA ARG A 87 2.43 5.08 -9.43
C ARG A 87 1.46 4.04 -8.89
N MET A 88 1.39 3.88 -7.57
CA MET A 88 0.44 2.96 -6.97
C MET A 88 -0.99 3.37 -7.30
N ILE A 89 -1.29 4.66 -7.19
CA ILE A 89 -2.63 5.13 -7.50
C ILE A 89 -2.96 4.85 -8.97
N ARG A 90 -2.03 5.17 -9.85
CA ARG A 90 -2.25 4.96 -11.28
C ARG A 90 -2.46 3.49 -11.59
N ASP A 91 -1.60 2.63 -11.05
CA ASP A 91 -1.70 1.21 -11.33
C ASP A 91 -2.95 0.61 -10.73
N GLY A 92 -3.27 0.98 -9.48
CA GLY A 92 -4.45 0.44 -8.82
C GLY A 92 -5.73 0.89 -9.47
N ALA A 93 -5.86 2.18 -9.69
CA ALA A 93 -7.06 2.70 -10.31
C ALA A 93 -7.24 2.15 -11.72
N GLY A 94 -6.13 2.01 -12.45
CA GLY A 94 -6.19 1.48 -13.79
C GLY A 94 -6.65 0.04 -13.83
N ARG A 95 -6.14 -0.79 -12.90
CA ARG A 95 -6.56 -2.18 -12.85
C ARG A 95 -8.01 -2.32 -12.46
N ILE A 96 -8.45 -1.51 -11.48
CA ILE A 96 -9.85 -1.56 -11.05
C ILE A 96 -10.76 -1.11 -12.19
N ALA A 97 -10.38 -0.05 -12.88
CA ALA A 97 -11.19 0.45 -13.99
C ALA A 97 -11.30 -0.57 -15.10
N ALA A 98 -10.26 -1.38 -15.29
CA ALA A 98 -10.26 -2.39 -16.32
C ALA A 98 -10.95 -3.68 -15.87
N GLY A 99 -11.49 -3.70 -14.66
CA GLY A 99 -12.14 -4.90 -14.14
C GLY A 99 -11.18 -5.93 -13.62
N GLY A 100 -9.93 -5.55 -13.44
CA GLY A 100 -8.93 -6.48 -12.93
C GLY A 100 -8.94 -6.56 -11.42
N VAL A 101 -8.08 -7.44 -10.92
CA VAL A 101 -7.96 -7.68 -9.48
C VAL A 101 -6.68 -7.07 -8.99
N VAL A 102 -6.74 -6.40 -7.85
CA VAL A 102 -5.54 -5.95 -7.19
C VAL A 102 -5.35 -6.79 -5.94
N SER A 103 -4.13 -7.17 -5.68
CA SER A 103 -3.83 -8.02 -4.54
C SER A 103 -2.54 -7.50 -3.92
N LEU A 104 -2.21 -8.04 -2.77
CA LEU A 104 -0.99 -7.65 -2.11
C LEU A 104 0.22 -7.94 -2.99
N GLN A 105 0.15 -9.03 -3.77
CA GLN A 105 1.22 -9.35 -4.68
C GLN A 105 1.43 -8.28 -5.74
N THR A 106 0.35 -7.65 -6.17
CA THR A 106 0.41 -6.56 -7.12
C THR A 106 1.24 -5.41 -6.55
N TRP A 107 1.14 -5.19 -5.25
CA TRP A 107 1.79 -4.06 -4.62
C TRP A 107 3.20 -4.31 -4.15
N THR A 108 3.64 -5.57 -4.15
CA THR A 108 4.96 -5.92 -3.62
C THR A 108 6.09 -5.06 -4.18
N PRO A 109 6.19 -4.85 -5.50
CA PRO A 109 7.30 -4.01 -6.00
C PRO A 109 7.22 -2.58 -5.51
N HIS A 110 6.01 -2.06 -5.36
CA HIS A 110 5.85 -0.68 -4.90
C HIS A 110 6.22 -0.56 -3.43
N LEU A 111 5.77 -1.51 -2.62
CA LEU A 111 6.12 -1.50 -1.20
C LEU A 111 7.62 -1.67 -1.02
N ALA A 112 8.23 -2.50 -1.87
CA ALA A 112 9.67 -2.68 -1.81
C ALA A 112 10.39 -1.37 -2.17
N GLY A 113 9.87 -0.62 -3.13
CA GLY A 113 10.44 0.66 -3.48
C GLY A 113 10.40 1.64 -2.32
N LEU A 114 9.27 1.69 -1.61
CA LEU A 114 9.16 2.56 -0.46
C LEU A 114 10.14 2.13 0.64
N LEU A 115 10.23 0.84 0.87
CA LEU A 115 11.11 0.33 1.89
C LEU A 115 12.56 0.61 1.55
N ASP A 116 12.93 0.49 0.27
CA ASP A 116 14.29 0.72 -0.15
C ASP A 116 14.72 2.16 0.04
N ILE A 117 13.81 3.12 -0.14
CA ILE A 117 14.13 4.52 0.10
C ILE A 117 14.55 4.71 1.55
N ILE A 118 13.92 3.99 2.46
CA ILE A 118 14.21 4.08 3.88
C ILE A 118 15.46 3.30 4.26
N SER A 119 15.52 2.05 3.83
CA SER A 119 16.57 1.15 4.29
C SER A 119 17.85 1.26 3.49
N GLU A 120 17.75 1.61 2.23
CA GLU A 120 18.87 1.69 1.31
C GLU A 120 19.62 0.36 1.20
N GLU A 121 18.89 -0.74 1.37
CA GLU A 121 19.48 -2.07 1.29
C GLU A 121 19.45 -2.64 -0.12
N GLY A 122 18.78 -1.97 -1.04
CA GLY A 122 18.63 -2.47 -2.40
C GLY A 122 17.25 -3.07 -2.60
N GLU A 123 16.81 -3.03 -3.85
CA GLU A 123 15.47 -3.47 -4.19
C GLU A 123 15.26 -4.94 -3.88
N GLU A 124 16.26 -5.75 -4.17
CA GLU A 124 16.12 -7.18 -4.00
C GLU A 124 15.88 -7.55 -2.54
N ARG A 125 16.64 -6.95 -1.64
CA ARG A 125 16.50 -7.25 -0.24
C ARG A 125 15.20 -6.65 0.31
N SER A 126 14.84 -5.48 -0.17
CA SER A 126 13.59 -4.85 0.25
C SER A 126 12.40 -5.70 -0.17
N GLU A 127 12.44 -6.22 -1.40
CA GLU A 127 11.36 -7.06 -1.87
C GLU A 127 11.25 -8.34 -1.05
N ALA A 128 12.38 -8.91 -0.66
CA ALA A 128 12.37 -10.11 0.17
C ALA A 128 11.72 -9.83 1.52
N ARG A 129 11.99 -8.67 2.10
CA ARG A 129 11.37 -8.30 3.36
C ARG A 129 9.86 -8.14 3.23
N ILE A 130 9.41 -7.52 2.14
CA ILE A 130 7.99 -7.34 1.91
C ILE A 130 7.31 -8.69 1.72
N ARG A 131 7.92 -9.58 0.96
CA ARG A 131 7.34 -10.90 0.72
C ARG A 131 7.23 -11.69 2.01
N ALA A 132 8.24 -11.62 2.86
CA ALA A 132 8.21 -12.32 4.14
C ALA A 132 7.11 -11.76 5.03
N ALA A 133 6.95 -10.43 5.04
CA ALA A 133 5.90 -9.82 5.83
C ALA A 133 4.52 -10.20 5.31
N ALA A 134 4.37 -10.22 3.98
CA ALA A 134 3.09 -10.54 3.37
C ALA A 134 2.71 -12.00 3.62
N ALA A 135 3.71 -12.87 3.77
CA ALA A 135 3.43 -14.26 4.05
C ALA A 135 2.99 -14.49 5.50
N GLY A 136 3.01 -13.44 6.30
CA GLY A 136 2.59 -13.58 7.68
C GLY A 136 3.57 -14.28 8.58
N ARG A 137 4.82 -14.45 8.09
CA ARG A 137 5.78 -15.12 8.89
C ARG A 137 6.31 -14.19 9.85
N SER A 138 6.22 -14.54 11.07
CA SER A 138 6.72 -13.63 12.02
C SER A 138 7.94 -14.21 12.56
N GLY A 139 8.83 -14.25 11.99
CA GLY A 139 10.10 -14.61 12.53
C GLY A 139 10.42 -15.98 12.48
#